data_b6c8f9dd406d34179398c6cd7dfe06da
#
_entry.id   b6c8f9dd406d34179398c6cd7dfe06da
#
_cell.length_a   1.000
_cell.length_b   1.000
_cell.length_c   1.000
_cell.angle_alpha   90.00
_cell.angle_beta   90.00
_cell.angle_gamma   90.00
#
_symmetry.space_group_name_H-M   'P 1'
#
loop_
_entity.id
_entity.type
_entity.pdbx_description
1 polymer ?
#
loop_
_entity_poly.entity_id
_entity_poly.type
_entity_poly.pdbx_seq_one_letter_code
_entity_poly.pdbx_strand_id
1 'polypeptide(L)'
;GLFFMFRGSPENKPTSQIFDISSFKPYVDECLRSVSKEAVFSIGEHGGYYFVPENSLNYISYNVPIYMDKKEKFVPSKEVVEKELGSYIKDALPICFDYFSGFKASGYSVSLGEIQISPKIKEDSIDINAKIPLTIKKGESTNEYEDFSTTVKPVYLPKLLALSNDIVNEEAISPESICLTCIDEEADKYGVEIELIETPINNEFIYSIKDSQSNLTTNETLKFSFAARYDFPECKNTEECFNELQ
;
A
#
# COMPACT_ATOMS: atom_id res chain seq x y z
N GLY A 1 43.78 -30.83 40.81
CA GLY A 1 43.49 -30.81 39.37
C GLY A 1 42.02 -30.79 39.15
N LEU A 2 41.41 -29.58 38.76
CA LEU A 2 40.01 -29.49 38.34
C LEU A 2 39.94 -29.77 36.82
N PHE A 3 39.24 -30.84 36.46
CA PHE A 3 38.86 -31.11 35.07
C PHE A 3 37.60 -30.34 34.72
N PHE A 4 37.68 -29.32 33.91
CA PHE A 4 36.55 -28.68 33.26
C PHE A 4 36.17 -29.49 32.03
N MET A 5 35.05 -30.23 32.12
CA MET A 5 34.40 -30.83 30.95
C MET A 5 33.65 -29.72 30.19
N PHE A 6 34.16 -29.33 29.04
CA PHE A 6 33.41 -28.58 28.05
C PHE A 6 32.29 -29.48 27.48
N ARG A 7 31.04 -29.25 27.90
CA ARG A 7 29.87 -29.76 27.19
C ARG A 7 29.71 -28.90 25.94
N GLY A 8 30.02 -29.51 24.81
CA GLY A 8 29.70 -28.94 23.50
C GLY A 8 28.19 -28.70 23.38
N SER A 9 27.75 -27.47 23.12
CA SER A 9 26.38 -27.19 22.73
C SER A 9 26.08 -27.92 21.42
N PRO A 10 24.86 -28.51 21.24
CA PRO A 10 24.49 -29.07 19.97
C PRO A 10 24.43 -27.97 18.92
N GLU A 11 25.29 -28.06 17.90
CA GLU A 11 25.17 -27.26 16.68
C GLU A 11 23.76 -27.52 16.09
N ASN A 12 22.89 -26.51 16.17
CA ASN A 12 21.68 -26.47 15.38
C ASN A 12 22.10 -26.39 13.91
N LYS A 13 22.27 -27.53 13.25
CA LYS A 13 22.32 -27.57 11.79
C LYS A 13 21.01 -26.98 11.29
N PRO A 14 21.03 -25.99 10.37
CA PRO A 14 19.81 -25.50 9.76
C PRO A 14 19.15 -26.71 9.08
N THR A 15 17.94 -27.03 9.51
CA THR A 15 17.11 -28.05 8.87
C THR A 15 16.89 -27.55 7.44
N SER A 16 17.53 -28.16 6.46
CA SER A 16 17.28 -27.83 5.06
C SER A 16 15.82 -28.16 4.79
N GLN A 17 14.99 -27.13 4.60
CA GLN A 17 13.63 -27.33 4.15
C GLN A 17 13.68 -28.07 2.81
N ILE A 18 13.17 -29.30 2.80
CA ILE A 18 13.05 -30.07 1.58
C ILE A 18 11.83 -29.55 0.85
N PHE A 19 12.06 -28.79 -0.22
CA PHE A 19 11.00 -28.35 -1.12
C PHE A 19 10.57 -29.53 -1.98
N ASP A 20 9.29 -29.90 -1.92
CA ASP A 20 8.68 -30.90 -2.80
C ASP A 20 7.54 -30.25 -3.64
N ILE A 21 7.04 -31.01 -4.61
CA ILE A 21 6.02 -30.50 -5.53
C ILE A 21 4.71 -30.15 -4.82
N SER A 22 4.38 -30.79 -3.69
CA SER A 22 3.15 -30.53 -2.95
C SER A 22 3.19 -29.16 -2.26
N SER A 23 4.38 -28.64 -1.97
CA SER A 23 4.58 -27.32 -1.35
C SER A 23 4.61 -26.17 -2.38
N PHE A 24 4.67 -26.47 -3.68
CA PHE A 24 4.85 -25.44 -4.71
C PHE A 24 3.66 -24.48 -4.82
N LYS A 25 2.45 -25.02 -5.02
CA LYS A 25 1.25 -24.18 -5.10
C LYS A 25 0.99 -23.38 -3.82
N PRO A 26 1.02 -24.00 -2.60
CA PRO A 26 0.92 -23.24 -1.34
C PRO A 26 1.95 -22.13 -1.19
N TYR A 27 3.18 -22.32 -1.68
CA TYR A 27 4.22 -21.30 -1.67
C TYR A 27 3.85 -20.09 -2.54
N VAL A 28 3.34 -20.33 -3.76
CA VAL A 28 2.89 -19.26 -4.65
C VAL A 28 1.67 -18.54 -4.09
N ASP A 29 0.69 -19.29 -3.55
CA ASP A 29 -0.50 -18.73 -2.90
C ASP A 29 -0.12 -17.83 -1.71
N GLU A 30 0.85 -18.22 -0.90
CA GLU A 30 1.33 -17.42 0.24
C GLU A 30 2.04 -16.14 -0.22
N CYS A 31 2.90 -16.23 -1.25
CA CYS A 31 3.51 -15.04 -1.84
C CYS A 31 2.46 -14.07 -2.37
N LEU A 32 1.47 -14.57 -3.13
CA LEU A 32 0.38 -13.72 -3.64
C LEU A 32 -0.36 -13.04 -2.48
N ARG A 33 -0.68 -13.78 -1.43
CA ARG A 33 -1.38 -13.25 -0.26
C ARG A 33 -0.56 -12.18 0.48
N SER A 34 0.72 -12.44 0.72
CA SER A 34 1.62 -11.53 1.44
C SER A 34 1.86 -10.25 0.66
N VAL A 35 2.23 -10.37 -0.61
CA VAL A 35 2.48 -9.22 -1.51
C VAL A 35 1.22 -8.39 -1.72
N SER A 36 0.03 -9.03 -1.81
CA SER A 36 -1.22 -8.30 -1.94
C SER A 36 -1.55 -7.45 -0.70
N LYS A 37 -1.24 -7.94 0.50
CA LYS A 37 -1.39 -7.14 1.73
C LYS A 37 -0.42 -5.96 1.76
N GLU A 38 0.84 -6.21 1.45
CA GLU A 38 1.87 -5.17 1.38
C GLU A 38 1.52 -4.09 0.35
N ALA A 39 0.99 -4.48 -0.81
CA ALA A 39 0.51 -3.56 -1.83
C ALA A 39 -0.55 -2.59 -1.30
N VAL A 40 -1.51 -3.07 -0.50
CA VAL A 40 -2.57 -2.23 0.07
C VAL A 40 -1.99 -1.16 1.00
N PHE A 41 -1.03 -1.53 1.88
CA PHE A 41 -0.37 -0.55 2.74
C PHE A 41 0.44 0.47 1.92
N SER A 42 1.26 -0.03 1.00
CA SER A 42 2.11 0.83 0.18
C SER A 42 1.32 1.85 -0.64
N ILE A 43 0.27 1.41 -1.36
CA ILE A 43 -0.52 2.35 -2.15
C ILE A 43 -1.38 3.28 -1.28
N GLY A 44 -1.79 2.84 -0.09
CA GLY A 44 -2.46 3.70 0.88
C GLY A 44 -1.61 4.90 1.27
N GLU A 45 -0.37 4.67 1.69
CA GLU A 45 0.58 5.72 2.05
C GLU A 45 0.86 6.70 0.90
N HIS A 46 0.72 6.24 -0.34
CA HIS A 46 0.90 7.01 -1.55
C HIS A 46 -0.43 7.41 -2.24
N GLY A 47 -1.52 7.55 -1.47
CA GLY A 47 -2.81 8.01 -1.98
C GLY A 47 -3.33 7.20 -3.16
N GLY A 48 -3.28 5.88 -3.08
CA GLY A 48 -3.78 5.00 -4.15
C GLY A 48 -2.84 4.76 -5.32
N TYR A 49 -1.60 5.25 -5.29
CA TYR A 49 -0.64 5.11 -6.37
C TYR A 49 0.54 4.22 -5.99
N TYR A 50 0.98 3.38 -6.89
CA TYR A 50 2.29 2.74 -6.89
C TYR A 50 3.30 3.64 -7.60
N PHE A 51 2.94 4.13 -8.79
CA PHE A 51 3.70 5.15 -9.51
C PHE A 51 3.09 6.52 -9.21
N VAL A 52 3.62 7.17 -8.15
CA VAL A 52 3.13 8.49 -7.74
C VAL A 52 3.31 9.48 -8.89
N PRO A 53 2.27 10.27 -9.25
CA PRO A 53 2.32 11.22 -10.35
C PRO A 53 3.34 12.34 -10.08
N GLU A 54 3.79 13.03 -11.14
CA GLU A 54 4.71 14.18 -11.03
C GLU A 54 4.13 15.32 -10.16
N ASN A 55 2.79 15.50 -10.23
CA ASN A 55 2.08 16.41 -9.33
C ASN A 55 1.97 15.83 -7.93
N SER A 56 3.07 15.89 -7.18
CA SER A 56 3.23 15.34 -5.83
C SER A 56 4.12 16.23 -4.97
N LEU A 57 3.98 16.10 -3.65
CA LEU A 57 4.88 16.69 -2.67
C LEU A 57 5.96 15.67 -2.29
N ASN A 58 7.21 16.12 -2.25
CA ASN A 58 8.28 15.32 -1.64
C ASN A 58 8.27 15.59 -0.13
N TYR A 59 7.88 14.58 0.64
CA TYR A 59 7.81 14.67 2.10
C TYR A 59 8.74 13.65 2.75
N ILE A 60 9.75 14.13 3.47
CA ILE A 60 10.80 13.35 4.15
C ILE A 60 11.50 12.38 3.18
N SER A 61 10.94 11.20 2.92
CA SER A 61 11.55 10.15 2.10
C SER A 61 10.62 9.55 1.04
N TYR A 62 9.40 10.07 0.89
CA TYR A 62 8.43 9.58 -0.08
C TYR A 62 7.62 10.73 -0.70
N ASN A 63 7.02 10.46 -1.85
CA ASN A 63 6.17 11.41 -2.55
C ASN A 63 4.70 11.19 -2.18
N VAL A 64 4.00 12.28 -1.87
CA VAL A 64 2.56 12.27 -1.59
C VAL A 64 1.85 12.95 -2.76
N PRO A 65 0.89 12.29 -3.44
CA PRO A 65 0.19 12.86 -4.57
C PRO A 65 -0.66 14.05 -4.16
N ILE A 66 -0.67 15.09 -4.98
CA ILE A 66 -1.53 16.25 -4.78
C ILE A 66 -2.91 15.93 -5.33
N TYR A 67 -3.92 15.94 -4.46
CA TYR A 67 -5.33 15.72 -4.80
C TYR A 67 -6.08 17.03 -5.06
N MET A 68 -5.59 18.12 -4.49
CA MET A 68 -6.13 19.45 -4.70
C MET A 68 -4.99 20.43 -4.94
N ASP A 69 -5.05 21.20 -6.03
CA ASP A 69 -4.21 22.36 -6.26
C ASP A 69 -5.12 23.56 -6.43
N LYS A 70 -5.31 24.32 -5.34
CA LYS A 70 -6.30 25.39 -5.24
C LYS A 70 -7.71 24.85 -5.55
N LYS A 71 -8.27 25.20 -6.71
CA LYS A 71 -9.60 24.75 -7.16
C LYS A 71 -9.57 23.49 -8.06
N GLU A 72 -8.39 23.10 -8.51
CA GLU A 72 -8.22 21.91 -9.36
C GLU A 72 -8.14 20.64 -8.54
N LYS A 73 -8.78 19.57 -9.01
CA LYS A 73 -8.94 18.30 -8.29
C LYS A 73 -8.33 17.16 -9.08
N PHE A 74 -7.55 16.30 -8.39
CA PHE A 74 -6.78 15.20 -8.97
C PHE A 74 -6.97 13.88 -8.22
N VAL A 75 -8.13 13.68 -7.58
CA VAL A 75 -8.45 12.44 -6.86
C VAL A 75 -8.52 11.28 -7.86
N PRO A 76 -7.77 10.18 -7.64
CA PRO A 76 -7.79 9.05 -8.56
C PRO A 76 -9.13 8.33 -8.54
N SER A 77 -9.53 7.79 -9.70
CA SER A 77 -10.67 6.89 -9.73
C SER A 77 -10.32 5.52 -9.13
N LYS A 78 -11.35 4.78 -8.74
CA LYS A 78 -11.20 3.40 -8.26
C LYS A 78 -10.43 2.50 -9.24
N GLU A 79 -10.68 2.67 -10.54
CA GLU A 79 -10.03 1.89 -11.61
C GLU A 79 -8.53 2.21 -11.70
N VAL A 80 -8.15 3.46 -11.45
CA VAL A 80 -6.73 3.86 -11.36
C VAL A 80 -6.08 3.13 -10.19
N VAL A 81 -6.70 3.15 -9.01
CA VAL A 81 -6.17 2.47 -7.82
C VAL A 81 -6.09 0.94 -8.01
N GLU A 82 -7.10 0.32 -8.66
CA GLU A 82 -7.05 -1.11 -9.02
C GLU A 82 -5.84 -1.41 -9.94
N LYS A 83 -5.58 -0.56 -10.93
CA LYS A 83 -4.44 -0.70 -11.84
C LYS A 83 -3.11 -0.57 -11.10
N GLU A 84 -2.99 0.41 -10.22
CA GLU A 84 -1.77 0.66 -9.43
C GLU A 84 -1.48 -0.52 -8.47
N LEU A 85 -2.51 -1.06 -7.80
CA LEU A 85 -2.41 -2.30 -7.02
C LEU A 85 -1.89 -3.46 -7.86
N GLY A 86 -2.45 -3.64 -9.06
CA GLY A 86 -2.02 -4.69 -9.99
C GLY A 86 -0.56 -4.56 -10.39
N SER A 87 -0.11 -3.33 -10.64
CA SER A 87 1.28 -3.03 -11.01
C SER A 87 2.24 -3.35 -9.87
N TYR A 88 1.93 -2.91 -8.65
CA TYR A 88 2.73 -3.24 -7.46
C TYR A 88 2.88 -4.76 -7.27
N ILE A 89 1.75 -5.48 -7.27
CA ILE A 89 1.74 -6.93 -7.05
C ILE A 89 2.54 -7.65 -8.15
N LYS A 90 2.37 -7.24 -9.41
CA LYS A 90 3.11 -7.81 -10.54
C LYS A 90 4.62 -7.70 -10.38
N ASP A 91 5.09 -6.53 -9.92
CA ASP A 91 6.52 -6.25 -9.77
C ASP A 91 7.13 -6.90 -8.52
N ALA A 92 6.35 -7.03 -7.44
CA ALA A 92 6.82 -7.59 -6.17
C ALA A 92 6.79 -9.13 -6.11
N LEU A 93 5.89 -9.79 -6.86
CA LEU A 93 5.76 -11.26 -6.83
C LEU A 93 7.06 -12.00 -7.18
N PRO A 94 7.83 -11.65 -8.24
CA PRO A 94 9.08 -12.33 -8.55
C PRO A 94 10.10 -12.24 -7.40
N ILE A 95 10.09 -11.15 -6.64
CA ILE A 95 10.96 -10.94 -5.48
C ILE A 95 10.54 -11.89 -4.36
N CYS A 96 9.23 -11.99 -4.06
CA CYS A 96 8.72 -12.93 -3.06
C CYS A 96 9.03 -14.38 -3.44
N PHE A 97 8.94 -14.72 -4.72
CA PHE A 97 9.30 -16.05 -5.19
C PHE A 97 10.80 -16.38 -5.02
N ASP A 98 11.64 -15.41 -4.67
CA ASP A 98 13.11 -15.57 -4.63
C ASP A 98 13.62 -16.37 -5.85
N TYR A 99 13.03 -16.09 -7.02
CA TYR A 99 13.30 -16.81 -8.26
C TYR A 99 13.22 -18.33 -8.12
N PHE A 100 12.44 -18.83 -7.15
CA PHE A 100 12.29 -20.24 -6.81
C PHE A 100 13.60 -20.96 -6.42
N SER A 101 14.50 -20.24 -5.76
CA SER A 101 15.84 -20.76 -5.40
C SER A 101 15.78 -22.05 -4.59
N GLY A 102 14.86 -22.18 -3.62
CA GLY A 102 14.69 -23.38 -2.80
C GLY A 102 14.25 -24.60 -3.61
N PHE A 103 13.33 -24.41 -4.58
CA PHE A 103 12.90 -25.50 -5.48
C PHE A 103 14.03 -25.90 -6.44
N LYS A 104 14.75 -24.92 -7.00
CA LYS A 104 15.90 -25.20 -7.86
C LYS A 104 17.00 -25.94 -7.12
N ALA A 105 17.31 -25.58 -5.88
CA ALA A 105 18.26 -26.30 -5.03
C ALA A 105 17.81 -27.74 -4.72
N SER A 106 16.51 -28.00 -4.73
CA SER A 106 15.91 -29.35 -4.57
C SER A 106 15.81 -30.13 -5.89
N GLY A 107 16.43 -29.63 -6.97
CA GLY A 107 16.54 -30.30 -8.27
C GLY A 107 15.35 -30.08 -9.20
N TYR A 108 14.49 -29.07 -8.95
CA TYR A 108 13.44 -28.67 -9.87
C TYR A 108 13.93 -27.60 -10.84
N SER A 109 13.42 -27.65 -12.07
CA SER A 109 13.47 -26.53 -13.04
C SER A 109 12.14 -25.80 -12.98
N VAL A 110 12.16 -24.48 -12.75
CA VAL A 110 10.95 -23.66 -12.70
C VAL A 110 11.04 -22.59 -13.79
N SER A 111 10.01 -22.50 -14.62
CA SER A 111 9.82 -21.47 -15.62
C SER A 111 8.61 -20.62 -15.24
N LEU A 112 8.77 -19.30 -15.27
CA LEU A 112 7.74 -18.30 -15.00
C LEU A 112 7.43 -17.56 -16.30
N GLY A 113 6.15 -17.54 -16.70
CA GLY A 113 5.66 -16.74 -17.81
C GLY A 113 5.29 -15.32 -17.41
N GLU A 114 4.58 -14.61 -18.30
CA GLU A 114 4.13 -13.24 -18.01
C GLU A 114 3.02 -13.21 -16.97
N ILE A 115 3.26 -12.47 -15.87
CA ILE A 115 2.31 -12.30 -14.76
C ILE A 115 1.25 -11.26 -15.17
N GLN A 116 -0.03 -11.60 -14.98
CA GLN A 116 -1.16 -10.70 -15.13
C GLN A 116 -1.95 -10.66 -13.82
N ILE A 117 -2.16 -9.46 -13.28
CA ILE A 117 -2.85 -9.24 -12.00
C ILE A 117 -4.10 -8.39 -12.26
N SER A 118 -5.23 -8.84 -11.71
CA SER A 118 -6.53 -8.18 -11.86
C SER A 118 -7.17 -7.96 -10.48
N PRO A 119 -6.83 -6.87 -9.80
CA PRO A 119 -7.47 -6.49 -8.54
C PRO A 119 -8.90 -6.02 -8.77
N LYS A 120 -9.78 -6.29 -7.80
CA LYS A 120 -11.14 -5.75 -7.74
C LYS A 120 -11.44 -5.28 -6.33
N ILE A 121 -11.53 -3.97 -6.17
CA ILE A 121 -11.85 -3.31 -4.91
C ILE A 121 -13.35 -3.45 -4.65
N LYS A 122 -13.70 -4.02 -3.50
CA LYS A 122 -15.05 -4.15 -2.97
C LYS A 122 -15.23 -3.29 -1.73
N GLU A 123 -16.41 -3.28 -1.14
CA GLU A 123 -16.75 -2.42 -0.01
C GLU A 123 -15.80 -2.62 1.20
N ASP A 124 -15.51 -3.87 1.57
CA ASP A 124 -14.73 -4.26 2.74
C ASP A 124 -13.52 -5.16 2.41
N SER A 125 -13.20 -5.31 1.14
CA SER A 125 -12.19 -6.28 0.69
C SER A 125 -11.64 -5.94 -0.69
N ILE A 126 -10.53 -6.58 -1.03
CA ILE A 126 -9.96 -6.53 -2.38
C ILE A 126 -9.74 -7.95 -2.86
N ASP A 127 -10.43 -8.34 -3.92
CA ASP A 127 -10.18 -9.62 -4.59
C ASP A 127 -9.05 -9.44 -5.60
N ILE A 128 -8.09 -10.34 -5.56
CA ILE A 128 -6.95 -10.38 -6.46
C ILE A 128 -7.04 -11.68 -7.28
N ASN A 129 -7.27 -11.56 -8.57
CA ASN A 129 -7.12 -12.66 -9.52
C ASN A 129 -5.77 -12.51 -10.23
N ALA A 130 -5.00 -13.59 -10.30
CA ALA A 130 -3.67 -13.59 -10.84
C ALA A 130 -3.49 -14.74 -11.83
N LYS A 131 -3.10 -14.42 -13.07
CA LYS A 131 -2.56 -15.40 -14.01
C LYS A 131 -1.05 -15.40 -13.89
N ILE A 132 -0.50 -16.50 -13.39
CA ILE A 132 0.94 -16.70 -13.15
C ILE A 132 1.33 -18.01 -13.84
N PRO A 133 1.66 -17.97 -15.14
CA PRO A 133 2.01 -19.19 -15.86
C PRO A 133 3.32 -19.77 -15.31
N LEU A 134 3.22 -20.90 -14.64
CA LEU A 134 4.33 -21.61 -13.98
C LEU A 134 4.44 -23.02 -14.49
N THR A 135 5.62 -23.40 -14.94
CA THR A 135 5.97 -24.78 -15.26
C THR A 135 7.09 -25.26 -14.35
N ILE A 136 6.85 -26.35 -13.59
CA ILE A 136 7.87 -26.96 -12.71
C ILE A 136 8.15 -28.39 -13.15
N LYS A 137 9.44 -28.73 -13.33
CA LYS A 137 9.90 -30.03 -13.83
C LYS A 137 10.93 -30.65 -12.93
N LYS A 138 10.87 -31.99 -12.78
CA LYS A 138 11.91 -32.80 -12.13
C LYS A 138 11.97 -34.17 -12.79
N GLY A 139 13.09 -34.47 -13.43
CA GLY A 139 13.19 -35.65 -14.30
C GLY A 139 12.17 -35.59 -15.43
N GLU A 140 11.36 -36.63 -15.57
CA GLU A 140 10.30 -36.72 -16.58
C GLU A 140 8.97 -36.07 -16.13
N SER A 141 8.84 -35.72 -14.85
CA SER A 141 7.62 -35.15 -14.29
C SER A 141 7.54 -33.65 -14.60
N THR A 142 6.39 -33.22 -15.12
CA THR A 142 6.07 -31.81 -15.39
C THR A 142 4.72 -31.49 -14.77
N ASN A 143 4.65 -30.34 -14.08
CA ASN A 143 3.39 -29.77 -13.57
C ASN A 143 3.28 -28.32 -14.03
N GLU A 144 2.06 -27.91 -14.32
CA GLU A 144 1.73 -26.57 -14.81
C GLU A 144 0.67 -25.96 -13.91
N TYR A 145 0.84 -24.67 -13.60
CA TYR A 145 -0.09 -23.86 -12.80
C TYR A 145 -0.25 -22.52 -13.51
N GLU A 146 -1.42 -21.95 -13.47
CA GLU A 146 -1.68 -20.65 -14.10
C GLU A 146 -2.54 -19.75 -13.21
N ASP A 147 -3.70 -20.24 -12.76
CA ASP A 147 -4.68 -19.43 -12.06
C ASP A 147 -4.49 -19.46 -10.54
N PHE A 148 -4.35 -18.29 -9.96
CA PHE A 148 -4.23 -18.08 -8.53
C PHE A 148 -5.17 -16.95 -8.11
N SER A 149 -5.60 -16.95 -6.86
CA SER A 149 -6.43 -15.88 -6.33
C SER A 149 -6.26 -15.73 -4.82
N THR A 150 -6.46 -14.51 -4.34
CA THR A 150 -6.53 -14.22 -2.90
C THR A 150 -7.49 -13.08 -2.64
N THR A 151 -7.97 -12.95 -1.42
CA THR A 151 -8.77 -11.82 -0.97
C THR A 151 -8.09 -11.17 0.23
N VAL A 152 -7.86 -9.86 0.14
CA VAL A 152 -7.34 -9.04 1.23
C VAL A 152 -8.53 -8.42 1.96
N LYS A 153 -8.67 -8.71 3.27
CA LYS A 153 -9.75 -8.19 4.11
C LYS A 153 -9.39 -8.23 5.61
N PRO A 154 -9.99 -7.37 6.47
CA PRO A 154 -10.87 -6.26 6.10
C PRO A 154 -10.06 -5.08 5.53
N VAL A 155 -10.54 -4.47 4.45
CA VAL A 155 -9.99 -3.26 3.84
C VAL A 155 -11.11 -2.39 3.32
N TYR A 156 -11.21 -1.16 3.82
CA TYR A 156 -12.26 -0.21 3.44
C TYR A 156 -11.76 0.89 2.50
N LEU A 157 -10.97 0.51 1.51
CA LEU A 157 -10.35 1.45 0.55
C LEU A 157 -11.35 2.34 -0.20
N PRO A 158 -12.56 1.86 -0.63
CA PRO A 158 -13.56 2.73 -1.23
C PRO A 158 -14.03 3.85 -0.29
N LYS A 159 -14.14 3.54 1.02
CA LYS A 159 -14.47 4.51 2.06
C LYS A 159 -13.42 5.63 2.14
N LEU A 160 -12.12 5.27 2.10
CA LEU A 160 -11.02 6.23 2.16
C LEU A 160 -10.95 7.10 0.90
N LEU A 161 -11.20 6.53 -0.27
CA LEU A 161 -11.29 7.27 -1.53
C LEU A 161 -12.49 8.22 -1.56
N ALA A 162 -13.66 7.79 -1.07
CA ALA A 162 -14.83 8.62 -0.97
C ALA A 162 -14.62 9.80 0.00
N LEU A 163 -14.06 9.52 1.19
CA LEU A 163 -13.69 10.54 2.17
C LEU A 163 -12.69 11.55 1.58
N SER A 164 -11.63 11.08 0.92
CA SER A 164 -10.65 11.98 0.29
C SER A 164 -11.30 12.87 -0.77
N ASN A 165 -12.24 12.33 -1.54
CA ASN A 165 -12.99 13.10 -2.53
C ASN A 165 -13.94 14.12 -1.86
N ASP A 166 -14.61 13.76 -0.76
CA ASP A 166 -15.48 14.67 -0.02
C ASP A 166 -14.68 15.85 0.56
N ILE A 167 -13.54 15.57 1.22
CA ILE A 167 -12.62 16.60 1.73
C ILE A 167 -12.17 17.53 0.59
N VAL A 168 -11.66 16.98 -0.50
CA VAL A 168 -11.18 17.76 -1.64
C VAL A 168 -12.30 18.62 -2.27
N ASN A 169 -13.52 18.10 -2.31
CA ASN A 169 -14.66 18.84 -2.84
C ASN A 169 -15.03 20.03 -1.96
N GLU A 170 -15.01 19.85 -0.65
CA GLU A 170 -15.33 20.91 0.32
C GLU A 170 -14.25 21.98 0.34
N GLU A 171 -12.98 21.58 0.49
CA GLU A 171 -11.84 22.50 0.56
C GLU A 171 -11.64 23.31 -0.74
N ALA A 172 -11.94 22.72 -1.91
CA ALA A 172 -11.82 23.42 -3.19
C ALA A 172 -12.88 24.52 -3.41
N ILE A 173 -13.93 24.60 -2.56
CA ILE A 173 -14.91 25.70 -2.59
C ILE A 173 -14.27 26.99 -2.15
N SER A 174 -13.47 26.97 -1.08
CA SER A 174 -12.81 28.12 -0.49
C SER A 174 -11.33 27.83 -0.21
N PRO A 175 -10.49 27.71 -1.25
CA PRO A 175 -9.08 27.32 -1.07
C PRO A 175 -8.22 28.39 -0.39
N GLU A 176 -8.80 29.52 -0.04
CA GLU A 176 -8.16 30.60 0.72
C GLU A 176 -8.10 30.31 2.24
N SER A 177 -8.78 29.24 2.70
CA SER A 177 -8.79 28.83 4.11
C SER A 177 -8.97 27.32 4.23
N ILE A 178 -8.59 26.73 5.37
CA ILE A 178 -8.84 25.33 5.70
C ILE A 178 -10.06 25.24 6.61
N CYS A 179 -11.06 24.44 6.24
CA CYS A 179 -12.21 24.20 7.09
C CYS A 179 -11.94 23.06 8.09
N LEU A 180 -11.25 23.35 9.21
CA LEU A 180 -10.93 22.34 10.22
C LEU A 180 -12.17 21.61 10.76
N THR A 181 -13.28 22.35 10.97
CA THR A 181 -14.54 21.75 11.43
C THR A 181 -15.16 20.82 10.39
N CYS A 182 -15.05 21.13 9.09
CA CYS A 182 -15.51 20.26 8.02
C CYS A 182 -14.69 18.95 7.99
N ILE A 183 -13.38 19.04 8.19
CA ILE A 183 -12.48 17.88 8.26
C ILE A 183 -12.87 16.97 9.43
N ASP A 184 -13.13 17.54 10.61
CA ASP A 184 -13.55 16.80 11.80
C ASP A 184 -14.92 16.13 11.59
N GLU A 185 -15.88 16.82 10.98
CA GLU A 185 -17.19 16.28 10.65
C GLU A 185 -17.10 15.11 9.66
N GLU A 186 -16.27 15.21 8.63
CA GLU A 186 -16.04 14.11 7.70
C GLU A 186 -15.29 12.94 8.38
N ALA A 187 -14.30 13.20 9.24
CA ALA A 187 -13.63 12.16 10.02
C ALA A 187 -14.61 11.36 10.88
N ASP A 188 -15.49 12.05 11.58
CA ASP A 188 -16.53 11.43 12.43
C ASP A 188 -17.53 10.61 11.59
N LYS A 189 -18.01 11.15 10.48
CA LYS A 189 -18.93 10.50 9.53
C LYS A 189 -18.38 9.18 9.01
N TYR A 190 -17.08 9.15 8.69
CA TYR A 190 -16.42 7.97 8.16
C TYR A 190 -15.78 7.08 9.25
N GLY A 191 -15.74 7.51 10.50
CA GLY A 191 -15.18 6.75 11.63
C GLY A 191 -13.68 6.49 11.46
N VAL A 192 -12.91 7.53 11.14
CA VAL A 192 -11.46 7.51 10.94
C VAL A 192 -10.80 8.64 11.73
N GLU A 193 -9.48 8.58 11.84
CA GLU A 193 -8.66 9.68 12.35
C GLU A 193 -7.99 10.39 11.16
N ILE A 194 -8.04 11.73 11.13
CA ILE A 194 -7.35 12.55 10.13
C ILE A 194 -6.31 13.41 10.84
N GLU A 195 -5.07 13.31 10.40
CA GLU A 195 -3.97 14.15 10.83
C GLU A 195 -3.62 15.10 9.67
N LEU A 196 -3.70 16.41 9.92
CA LEU A 196 -3.28 17.43 8.99
C LEU A 196 -1.83 17.83 9.30
N ILE A 197 -0.93 17.59 8.34
CA ILE A 197 0.51 17.83 8.49
C ILE A 197 0.90 19.03 7.65
N GLU A 198 1.41 20.08 8.30
CA GLU A 198 2.01 21.21 7.62
C GLU A 198 3.33 20.84 6.96
N THR A 199 3.55 21.30 5.75
CA THR A 199 4.86 21.20 5.09
C THR A 199 5.67 22.48 5.32
N PRO A 200 6.98 22.49 4.99
CA PRO A 200 7.78 23.72 5.03
C PRO A 200 7.30 24.82 4.07
N ILE A 201 6.38 24.52 3.17
CA ILE A 201 5.78 25.46 2.22
C ILE A 201 4.40 25.85 2.76
N ASN A 202 4.20 27.11 3.11
CA ASN A 202 3.07 27.63 3.89
C ASN A 202 1.66 27.32 3.38
N ASN A 203 1.51 26.94 2.11
CA ASN A 203 0.21 26.64 1.51
C ASN A 203 0.06 25.16 1.11
N GLU A 204 0.94 24.29 1.55
CA GLU A 204 0.92 22.86 1.24
C GLU A 204 0.69 22.04 2.52
N PHE A 205 -0.31 21.18 2.48
CA PHE A 205 -0.68 20.31 3.61
C PHE A 205 -0.83 18.86 3.15
N ILE A 206 -0.49 17.95 4.05
CA ILE A 206 -0.71 16.52 3.84
C ILE A 206 -1.82 16.04 4.77
N TYR A 207 -2.81 15.40 4.21
CA TYR A 207 -3.86 14.68 4.91
C TYR A 207 -3.42 13.24 5.11
N SER A 208 -3.26 12.81 6.36
CA SER A 208 -2.95 11.44 6.74
C SER A 208 -4.15 10.81 7.45
N ILE A 209 -4.90 9.99 6.74
CA ILE A 209 -6.09 9.31 7.22
C ILE A 209 -5.68 7.96 7.80
N LYS A 210 -6.07 7.67 9.05
CA LYS A 210 -5.84 6.39 9.73
C LYS A 210 -7.16 5.64 9.85
N ASP A 211 -7.23 4.46 9.24
CA ASP A 211 -8.41 3.58 9.31
C ASP A 211 -8.15 2.35 10.19
N SER A 212 -8.56 2.44 11.45
CA SER A 212 -8.42 1.35 12.42
C SER A 212 -9.31 0.13 12.11
N GLN A 213 -10.29 0.27 11.23
CA GLN A 213 -11.17 -0.83 10.81
C GLN A 213 -10.51 -1.72 9.75
N SER A 214 -9.59 -1.17 8.94
CA SER A 214 -8.75 -1.93 7.99
C SER A 214 -7.56 -2.55 8.75
N ASN A 215 -7.80 -3.67 9.41
CA ASN A 215 -6.82 -4.36 10.24
C ASN A 215 -6.27 -5.60 9.52
N LEU A 216 -5.25 -5.42 8.69
CA LEU A 216 -4.61 -6.49 7.90
C LEU A 216 -3.52 -7.24 8.64
N THR A 217 -2.94 -6.60 9.66
CA THR A 217 -1.91 -7.17 10.56
C THR A 217 -2.20 -6.77 11.99
N THR A 218 -1.62 -7.46 12.96
CA THR A 218 -1.86 -7.21 14.39
C THR A 218 -1.29 -5.87 14.89
N ASN A 219 -0.41 -5.21 14.12
CA ASN A 219 0.36 -4.05 14.58
C ASN A 219 0.35 -2.85 13.63
N GLU A 220 -0.32 -2.92 12.48
CA GLU A 220 -0.30 -1.85 11.48
C GLU A 220 -1.71 -1.41 11.12
N THR A 221 -1.99 -0.13 11.30
CA THR A 221 -3.21 0.53 10.86
C THR A 221 -3.01 1.01 9.42
N LEU A 222 -4.01 0.79 8.56
CA LEU A 222 -3.97 1.33 7.20
C LEU A 222 -3.97 2.86 7.25
N LYS A 223 -2.97 3.45 6.61
CA LYS A 223 -2.88 4.90 6.38
C LYS A 223 -3.20 5.18 4.93
N PHE A 224 -3.87 6.29 4.68
CA PHE A 224 -4.14 6.81 3.34
C PHE A 224 -3.75 8.28 3.31
N SER A 225 -2.79 8.65 2.45
CA SER A 225 -2.21 9.99 2.48
C SER A 225 -2.31 10.67 1.12
N PHE A 226 -2.75 11.92 1.12
CA PHE A 226 -2.74 12.80 -0.04
C PHE A 226 -2.39 14.23 0.38
N ALA A 227 -2.05 15.07 -0.58
CA ALA A 227 -1.67 16.46 -0.34
C ALA A 227 -2.66 17.44 -0.97
N ALA A 228 -2.71 18.63 -0.42
CA ALA A 228 -3.49 19.75 -0.95
C ALA A 228 -2.63 21.03 -0.95
N ARG A 229 -2.77 21.83 -2.00
CA ARG A 229 -2.27 23.19 -2.12
C ARG A 229 -3.40 24.19 -2.01
N TYR A 230 -3.23 25.14 -1.13
CA TYR A 230 -4.18 26.21 -0.87
C TYR A 230 -3.78 27.52 -1.57
N ASP A 231 -4.70 28.45 -1.67
CA ASP A 231 -4.50 29.79 -2.26
C ASP A 231 -4.60 30.86 -1.16
N PHE A 232 -3.86 30.67 -0.08
CA PHE A 232 -3.90 31.59 1.05
C PHE A 232 -3.51 33.00 0.60
N PRO A 233 -4.20 34.06 1.10
CA PRO A 233 -3.84 35.43 0.79
C PRO A 233 -2.42 35.72 1.26
N GLU A 234 -1.64 36.39 0.42
CA GLU A 234 -0.31 36.86 0.81
C GLU A 234 -0.45 37.94 1.89
N CYS A 235 0.03 37.64 3.08
CA CYS A 235 0.11 38.65 4.14
C CYS A 235 1.21 39.66 3.85
N LYS A 236 0.83 40.90 3.58
CA LYS A 236 1.80 41.98 3.32
C LYS A 236 2.59 42.41 4.56
N ASN A 237 2.06 42.12 5.76
CA ASN A 237 2.78 42.27 7.04
C ASN A 237 2.08 41.46 8.15
N THR A 238 2.80 41.19 9.26
CA THR A 238 2.33 40.40 10.39
C THR A 238 1.11 40.96 11.11
N GLU A 239 0.86 42.28 11.07
CA GLU A 239 -0.29 42.92 11.70
C GLU A 239 -1.59 42.74 10.89
N GLU A 240 -1.52 42.68 9.55
CA GLU A 240 -2.69 42.43 8.72
C GLU A 240 -3.21 40.97 8.88
N CYS A 241 -2.33 39.99 9.00
CA CYS A 241 -2.74 38.61 9.21
C CYS A 241 -3.48 38.37 10.53
N PHE A 242 -3.12 39.09 11.59
CA PHE A 242 -3.79 38.96 12.89
C PHE A 242 -5.17 39.59 12.92
N ASN A 243 -5.47 40.55 12.06
CA ASN A 243 -6.75 41.25 12.05
C ASN A 243 -7.81 40.58 11.16
N GLU A 244 -7.43 39.69 10.23
CA GLU A 244 -8.37 38.92 9.40
C GLU A 244 -8.82 37.61 10.06
N LEU A 245 -8.19 37.21 11.18
CA LEU A 245 -8.52 35.99 11.95
C LEU A 245 -9.45 36.26 13.16
N GLN A 246 -9.95 37.50 13.33
CA GLN A 246 -10.94 37.90 14.34
C GLN A 246 -12.32 38.15 13.71
#